data_ea2c8b9d1e5a31410d3fbdb5a3030b87
#
_entry.id   ea2c8b9d1e5a31410d3fbdb5a3030b87
#
_cell.length_a   1.000
_cell.length_b   1.000
_cell.length_c   1.000
_cell.angle_alpha   90.00
_cell.angle_beta   90.00
_cell.angle_gamma   90.00
#
_symmetry.space_group_name_H-M   'P 1'
#
loop_
_entity.id
_entity.type
_entity.pdbx_description
1 polymer ?
#
loop_
_entity_poly.entity_id
_entity_poly.type
_entity_poly.pdbx_seq_one_letter_code
_entity_poly.pdbx_strand_id
1 'polypeptide(L)'
;MSKILGGNNPAHPEFPTYFEGFGPTNQDVVVPAFIAAYTGRDVRTTNRNLFNERPSVNWRLSYNGLAKLPGLKNTFNNISITHGYKSSLTVNSYRTSQFYDIAQPQKSRIGSPFEYYSQYDIPVVAISEQFSPLLGIDMSFKSGANFGVQYRKSRNLALSLSDTRLQETKTAEIQVKFGHRIKNVYIKILDINFDGNAKKKPVKKKADDLIAPSVDPTADPKAKKKKEPKPKRGNDLVLNFDLSFRDDITENHLLGQGTDVPSRGSQTFRLSPSATYTINKRLDLRFYVDYNRIIPYTTAAFPSTTATGGFVVTFKLN
;
A
#
# COMPACT_ATOMS: atom_id res chain seq x y z
N MET A 1 -29.03 -4.54 24.42
CA MET A 1 -28.24 -5.58 25.12
C MET A 1 -28.53 -5.60 26.63
N SER A 2 -28.49 -4.48 27.34
CA SER A 2 -28.76 -4.41 28.78
C SER A 2 -30.10 -5.14 29.18
N LYS A 3 -31.19 -4.90 28.43
CA LYS A 3 -32.46 -5.57 28.66
C LYS A 3 -32.40 -7.10 28.48
N ILE A 4 -31.54 -7.62 27.59
CA ILE A 4 -31.37 -9.05 27.37
C ILE A 4 -30.61 -9.70 28.52
N LEU A 5 -29.60 -8.99 29.06
CA LEU A 5 -28.74 -9.46 30.14
C LEU A 5 -29.39 -9.26 31.51
N GLY A 6 -30.01 -8.10 31.71
CA GLY A 6 -30.60 -7.70 32.98
C GLY A 6 -31.87 -8.46 33.36
N GLY A 7 -32.59 -9.03 32.35
CA GLY A 7 -33.77 -9.84 32.59
C GLY A 7 -34.79 -9.17 33.53
N ASN A 8 -34.89 -9.68 34.77
CA ASN A 8 -35.77 -9.18 35.81
C ASN A 8 -35.09 -8.20 36.80
N ASN A 9 -33.86 -7.74 36.50
CA ASN A 9 -33.21 -6.77 37.37
C ASN A 9 -33.97 -5.44 37.38
N PRO A 10 -33.92 -4.68 38.48
CA PRO A 10 -34.45 -3.31 38.50
C PRO A 10 -33.76 -2.41 37.49
N ALA A 11 -34.31 -1.23 37.24
CA ALA A 11 -33.68 -0.24 36.42
C ALA A 11 -32.37 0.22 37.06
N HIS A 12 -31.37 0.57 36.23
CA HIS A 12 -30.09 1.09 36.67
C HIS A 12 -30.33 2.45 37.34
N PRO A 13 -29.79 2.69 38.57
CA PRO A 13 -30.06 3.90 39.31
C PRO A 13 -29.68 5.22 38.61
N GLU A 14 -28.55 5.21 37.90
CA GLU A 14 -28.04 6.39 37.19
C GLU A 14 -28.51 6.46 35.72
N PHE A 15 -28.85 5.30 35.12
CA PHE A 15 -29.24 5.19 33.71
C PHE A 15 -30.55 4.41 33.62
N PRO A 16 -31.73 5.02 33.81
CA PRO A 16 -33.03 4.32 33.89
C PRO A 16 -33.43 3.48 32.66
N THR A 17 -32.79 3.74 31.50
CA THR A 17 -32.99 2.94 30.27
C THR A 17 -32.23 1.62 30.26
N TYR A 18 -31.32 1.44 31.24
CA TYR A 18 -30.51 0.25 31.42
C TYR A 18 -30.99 -0.52 32.66
N PHE A 19 -30.57 -1.79 32.77
CA PHE A 19 -30.84 -2.63 33.93
C PHE A 19 -29.66 -2.66 34.89
N GLU A 20 -29.94 -2.79 36.17
CA GLU A 20 -28.92 -2.87 37.21
C GLU A 20 -27.91 -3.98 36.89
N GLY A 21 -26.62 -3.68 37.03
CA GLY A 21 -25.51 -4.55 36.70
C GLY A 21 -25.05 -4.49 35.22
N PHE A 22 -25.83 -3.84 34.34
CA PHE A 22 -25.58 -3.80 32.90
C PHE A 22 -25.81 -2.41 32.32
N GLY A 23 -25.02 -1.45 32.80
CA GLY A 23 -25.08 -0.05 32.36
C GLY A 23 -24.48 0.19 30.97
N PRO A 24 -24.47 1.45 30.52
CA PRO A 24 -24.03 1.83 29.18
C PRO A 24 -22.55 1.57 28.92
N THR A 25 -21.72 1.51 29.96
CA THR A 25 -20.27 1.29 29.89
C THR A 25 -19.85 -0.14 30.20
N ASN A 26 -20.81 -0.98 30.63
CA ASN A 26 -20.54 -2.36 30.97
C ASN A 26 -20.05 -3.15 29.74
N GLN A 27 -18.92 -3.85 29.88
CA GLN A 27 -18.27 -4.61 28.81
C GLN A 27 -19.23 -5.62 28.16
N ASP A 28 -20.05 -6.35 28.97
CA ASP A 28 -20.98 -7.37 28.48
C ASP A 28 -22.16 -6.77 27.71
N VAL A 29 -22.38 -5.45 27.81
CA VAL A 29 -23.34 -4.68 27.02
C VAL A 29 -22.69 -4.11 25.77
N VAL A 30 -21.53 -3.44 25.93
CA VAL A 30 -20.89 -2.65 24.87
C VAL A 30 -20.28 -3.54 23.80
N VAL A 31 -19.55 -4.59 24.18
CA VAL A 31 -18.86 -5.46 23.21
C VAL A 31 -19.82 -6.20 22.29
N PRO A 32 -20.85 -6.90 22.78
CA PRO A 32 -21.82 -7.53 21.87
C PRO A 32 -22.62 -6.52 21.04
N ALA A 33 -22.92 -5.34 21.59
CA ALA A 33 -23.58 -4.27 20.83
C ALA A 33 -22.70 -3.77 19.69
N PHE A 34 -21.40 -3.60 19.94
CA PHE A 34 -20.41 -3.24 18.93
C PHE A 34 -20.31 -4.27 17.81
N ILE A 35 -20.23 -5.57 18.15
CA ILE A 35 -20.21 -6.66 17.18
C ILE A 35 -21.51 -6.73 16.37
N ALA A 36 -22.66 -6.55 17.02
CA ALA A 36 -23.97 -6.52 16.37
C ALA A 36 -24.06 -5.38 15.35
N ALA A 37 -23.66 -4.17 15.77
CA ALA A 37 -23.62 -2.98 14.90
C ALA A 37 -22.68 -3.18 13.70
N TYR A 38 -21.50 -3.76 13.95
CA TYR A 38 -20.52 -4.04 12.91
C TYR A 38 -21.01 -5.08 11.89
N THR A 39 -21.61 -6.18 12.38
CA THR A 39 -22.06 -7.29 11.52
C THR A 39 -23.44 -7.05 10.90
N GLY A 40 -24.16 -5.99 11.30
CA GLY A 40 -25.56 -5.75 10.92
C GLY A 40 -26.54 -6.78 11.46
N ARG A 41 -26.14 -7.57 12.48
CA ARG A 41 -27.00 -8.58 13.11
C ARG A 41 -27.84 -7.99 14.22
N ASP A 42 -28.96 -8.66 14.53
CA ASP A 42 -29.73 -8.35 15.73
C ASP A 42 -28.84 -8.65 16.96
N VAL A 43 -28.81 -7.71 17.90
CA VAL A 43 -28.13 -7.87 19.20
C VAL A 43 -28.59 -9.15 19.95
N ARG A 44 -29.84 -9.57 19.76
CA ARG A 44 -30.38 -10.76 20.38
C ARG A 44 -29.77 -12.07 19.88
N THR A 45 -29.32 -12.08 18.63
CA THR A 45 -28.69 -13.24 17.98
C THR A 45 -27.18 -13.20 17.97
N THR A 46 -26.60 -12.09 18.46
CA THR A 46 -25.14 -11.91 18.52
C THR A 46 -24.55 -12.77 19.64
N ASN A 47 -23.47 -13.47 19.31
CA ASN A 47 -22.75 -14.27 20.29
C ASN A 47 -22.15 -13.37 21.38
N ARG A 48 -22.38 -13.71 22.64
CA ARG A 48 -21.81 -12.98 23.78
C ARG A 48 -20.36 -13.34 24.04
N ASN A 49 -19.95 -14.53 23.63
CA ASN A 49 -18.56 -14.96 23.75
C ASN A 49 -17.77 -14.46 22.55
N LEU A 50 -17.00 -13.41 22.74
CA LEU A 50 -16.18 -12.78 21.74
C LEU A 50 -15.18 -13.74 21.09
N PHE A 51 -14.69 -14.72 21.84
CA PHE A 51 -13.72 -15.71 21.36
C PHE A 51 -14.34 -16.75 20.40
N ASN A 52 -15.66 -16.86 20.36
CA ASN A 52 -16.38 -17.74 19.43
C ASN A 52 -16.83 -17.01 18.16
N GLU A 53 -16.61 -15.70 18.05
CA GLU A 53 -16.91 -14.99 16.82
C GLU A 53 -15.95 -15.40 15.72
N ARG A 54 -16.52 -15.71 14.56
CA ARG A 54 -15.74 -16.07 13.38
C ARG A 54 -15.45 -14.79 12.59
N PRO A 55 -14.17 -14.54 12.22
CA PRO A 55 -13.84 -13.42 11.35
C PRO A 55 -14.52 -13.61 9.98
N SER A 56 -14.74 -12.51 9.30
CA SER A 56 -15.22 -12.53 7.91
C SER A 56 -14.25 -13.31 7.03
N VAL A 57 -14.79 -14.00 6.02
CA VAL A 57 -13.97 -14.80 5.11
C VAL A 57 -13.04 -13.86 4.33
N ASN A 58 -11.75 -14.16 4.34
CA ASN A 58 -10.75 -13.46 3.56
C ASN A 58 -10.66 -14.08 2.17
N TRP A 59 -10.56 -13.25 1.12
CA TRP A 59 -10.43 -13.74 -0.25
C TRP A 59 -9.49 -12.88 -1.09
N ARG A 60 -9.00 -13.47 -2.15
CA ARG A 60 -8.27 -12.76 -3.20
C ARG A 60 -8.68 -13.34 -4.55
N LEU A 61 -9.10 -12.45 -5.44
CA LEU A 61 -9.45 -12.77 -6.82
C LEU A 61 -8.41 -12.16 -7.74
N SER A 62 -7.99 -12.93 -8.75
CA SER A 62 -7.07 -12.46 -9.78
C SER A 62 -7.52 -13.03 -11.12
N TYR A 63 -7.62 -12.16 -12.13
CA TYR A 63 -7.98 -12.54 -13.48
C TYR A 63 -7.03 -11.92 -14.49
N ASN A 64 -6.40 -12.73 -15.32
CA ASN A 64 -5.40 -12.31 -16.30
C ASN A 64 -5.72 -12.78 -17.74
N GLY A 65 -6.95 -13.17 -17.98
CA GLY A 65 -7.40 -13.68 -19.31
C GLY A 65 -7.66 -12.61 -20.36
N LEU A 66 -7.80 -11.32 -19.98
CA LEU A 66 -8.20 -10.25 -20.90
C LEU A 66 -7.22 -10.06 -22.07
N ALA A 67 -5.94 -10.21 -21.86
CA ALA A 67 -4.93 -10.08 -22.92
C ALA A 67 -5.07 -11.13 -24.04
N LYS A 68 -5.85 -12.20 -23.82
CA LYS A 68 -6.10 -13.24 -24.85
C LYS A 68 -7.22 -12.87 -25.80
N LEU A 69 -8.03 -11.86 -25.50
CA LEU A 69 -9.14 -11.44 -26.36
C LEU A 69 -8.62 -10.91 -27.71
N PRO A 70 -9.33 -11.20 -28.83
CA PRO A 70 -8.87 -10.86 -30.19
C PRO A 70 -8.46 -9.40 -30.37
N GLY A 71 -9.20 -8.45 -29.78
CA GLY A 71 -8.92 -7.00 -29.86
C GLY A 71 -7.73 -6.54 -29.01
N LEU A 72 -7.38 -7.26 -27.94
CA LEU A 72 -6.34 -6.86 -26.98
C LEU A 72 -5.02 -7.63 -27.15
N LYS A 73 -5.09 -8.82 -27.74
CA LYS A 73 -3.93 -9.72 -27.94
C LYS A 73 -2.76 -9.05 -28.70
N ASN A 74 -3.04 -8.13 -29.60
CA ASN A 74 -2.01 -7.49 -30.41
C ASN A 74 -1.28 -6.35 -29.70
N THR A 75 -1.90 -5.75 -28.69
CA THR A 75 -1.41 -4.57 -27.95
C THR A 75 -0.78 -4.94 -26.62
N PHE A 76 -1.37 -5.89 -25.91
CA PHE A 76 -0.97 -6.24 -24.56
C PHE A 76 -0.25 -7.59 -24.48
N ASN A 77 0.76 -7.68 -23.62
CA ASN A 77 1.35 -8.94 -23.18
C ASN A 77 0.53 -9.55 -22.04
N ASN A 78 0.10 -8.71 -21.10
CA ASN A 78 -0.69 -9.11 -19.95
C ASN A 78 -1.62 -7.99 -19.52
N ILE A 79 -2.83 -8.35 -19.07
CA ILE A 79 -3.76 -7.51 -18.35
C ILE A 79 -4.23 -8.32 -17.15
N SER A 80 -3.91 -7.87 -15.96
CA SER A 80 -4.30 -8.52 -14.70
C SER A 80 -5.26 -7.61 -13.93
N ILE A 81 -6.40 -8.16 -13.54
CA ILE A 81 -7.34 -7.52 -12.62
C ILE A 81 -7.24 -8.25 -11.30
N THR A 82 -7.10 -7.50 -10.21
CA THR A 82 -6.99 -8.05 -8.86
C THR A 82 -7.99 -7.39 -7.92
N HIS A 83 -8.57 -8.19 -7.03
CA HIS A 83 -9.42 -7.76 -5.95
C HIS A 83 -9.10 -8.59 -4.72
N GLY A 84 -8.98 -7.97 -3.55
CA GLY A 84 -8.71 -8.70 -2.32
C GLY A 84 -9.36 -8.06 -1.12
N TYR A 85 -9.91 -8.88 -0.24
CA TYR A 85 -10.48 -8.48 1.04
C TYR A 85 -9.84 -9.28 2.16
N LYS A 86 -9.51 -8.60 3.24
CA LYS A 86 -9.02 -9.19 4.48
C LYS A 86 -9.70 -8.51 5.67
N SER A 87 -10.19 -9.32 6.60
CA SER A 87 -10.75 -8.86 7.87
C SER A 87 -10.12 -9.63 9.03
N SER A 88 -10.00 -8.97 10.17
CA SER A 88 -9.56 -9.57 11.42
C SER A 88 -10.28 -8.94 12.60
N LEU A 89 -10.65 -9.78 13.57
CA LEU A 89 -11.10 -9.38 14.89
C LEU A 89 -9.99 -9.72 15.89
N THR A 90 -9.58 -8.76 16.69
CA THR A 90 -8.48 -8.90 17.64
C THR A 90 -8.94 -8.44 19.03
N VAL A 91 -8.66 -9.26 20.03
CA VAL A 91 -8.85 -8.96 21.44
C VAL A 91 -7.48 -8.88 22.08
N ASN A 92 -7.08 -7.68 22.49
CA ASN A 92 -5.75 -7.44 23.01
C ASN A 92 -5.74 -7.44 24.54
N SER A 93 -4.72 -8.09 25.12
CA SER A 93 -4.36 -7.98 26.55
C SER A 93 -5.49 -8.33 27.52
N TYR A 94 -6.37 -9.26 27.16
CA TYR A 94 -7.41 -9.71 28.06
C TYR A 94 -6.85 -10.54 29.22
N ARG A 95 -7.51 -10.47 30.36
CA ARG A 95 -7.21 -11.28 31.54
C ARG A 95 -8.52 -11.76 32.19
N THR A 96 -8.46 -12.87 32.92
CA THR A 96 -9.60 -13.33 33.73
C THR A 96 -9.81 -12.36 34.90
N SER A 97 -11.03 -11.93 35.10
CA SER A 97 -11.38 -11.09 36.24
C SER A 97 -11.28 -11.89 37.55
N GLN A 98 -10.54 -11.38 38.52
CA GLN A 98 -10.42 -11.99 39.86
C GLN A 98 -11.69 -11.83 40.67
N PHE A 99 -12.58 -10.95 40.28
CA PHE A 99 -13.80 -10.58 40.99
C PHE A 99 -15.06 -11.23 40.39
N TYR A 100 -14.90 -11.99 39.33
CA TYR A 100 -16.00 -12.72 38.70
C TYR A 100 -16.23 -14.05 39.39
N ASP A 101 -17.46 -14.24 39.96
CA ASP A 101 -17.86 -15.48 40.55
C ASP A 101 -18.58 -16.37 39.53
N ILE A 102 -17.92 -17.48 39.15
CA ILE A 102 -18.46 -18.44 38.19
C ILE A 102 -19.74 -19.11 38.73
N ALA A 103 -19.85 -19.30 40.05
CA ALA A 103 -21.02 -19.93 40.66
C ALA A 103 -22.23 -18.98 40.77
N GLN A 104 -21.97 -17.68 40.88
CA GLN A 104 -22.98 -16.63 40.98
C GLN A 104 -22.66 -15.42 40.12
N PRO A 105 -22.66 -15.52 38.79
CA PRO A 105 -22.21 -14.47 37.89
C PRO A 105 -22.95 -13.13 38.07
N GLN A 106 -24.19 -13.17 38.50
CA GLN A 106 -25.06 -12.00 38.69
C GLN A 106 -24.88 -11.30 40.04
N LYS A 107 -24.04 -11.81 40.92
CA LYS A 107 -23.76 -11.22 42.24
C LYS A 107 -22.37 -10.59 42.36
N SER A 108 -21.57 -10.73 41.34
CA SER A 108 -20.22 -10.14 41.29
C SER A 108 -20.31 -8.64 41.10
N ARG A 109 -20.63 -7.92 42.16
CA ARG A 109 -20.70 -6.45 42.14
C ARG A 109 -19.50 -5.86 42.76
N ILE A 110 -18.77 -5.03 42.05
CA ILE A 110 -17.68 -4.25 42.66
C ILE A 110 -17.38 -2.97 41.87
N GLY A 111 -16.88 -1.97 42.55
CA GLY A 111 -16.30 -0.75 42.03
C GLY A 111 -17.31 0.32 41.76
N SER A 112 -17.63 0.61 40.53
CA SER A 112 -18.72 1.52 40.23
C SER A 112 -20.01 0.91 40.79
N PRO A 113 -20.76 1.58 41.65
CA PRO A 113 -21.96 1.03 42.22
C PRO A 113 -22.89 0.63 41.08
N PHE A 114 -23.47 -0.56 41.19
CA PHE A 114 -24.48 -1.08 40.27
C PHE A 114 -24.00 -1.78 38.97
N GLU A 115 -22.69 -2.02 38.77
CA GLU A 115 -22.16 -2.78 37.63
C GLU A 115 -21.69 -4.17 38.05
N TYR A 116 -21.96 -5.19 37.22
CA TYR A 116 -21.40 -6.54 37.39
C TYR A 116 -20.04 -6.65 36.73
N TYR A 117 -19.16 -7.45 37.33
CA TYR A 117 -17.93 -7.82 36.65
C TYR A 117 -18.15 -8.79 35.53
N SER A 118 -17.51 -8.56 34.42
CA SER A 118 -17.38 -9.51 33.31
C SER A 118 -16.38 -10.62 33.66
N GLN A 119 -16.54 -11.79 33.05
CA GLN A 119 -15.61 -12.92 33.22
C GLN A 119 -14.19 -12.57 32.81
N TYR A 120 -14.05 -11.81 31.75
CA TYR A 120 -12.77 -11.34 31.24
C TYR A 120 -12.75 -9.80 31.32
N ASP A 121 -11.61 -9.28 31.71
CA ASP A 121 -11.31 -7.85 31.63
C ASP A 121 -10.62 -7.62 30.28
N ILE A 122 -11.30 -6.98 29.36
CA ILE A 122 -10.87 -6.73 27.99
C ILE A 122 -10.71 -5.21 27.80
N PRO A 123 -9.47 -4.70 27.71
CA PRO A 123 -9.28 -3.26 27.54
C PRO A 123 -9.62 -2.78 26.13
N VAL A 124 -9.34 -3.57 25.10
CA VAL A 124 -9.53 -3.16 23.70
C VAL A 124 -10.00 -4.32 22.84
N VAL A 125 -11.03 -4.06 22.03
CA VAL A 125 -11.50 -4.93 20.94
C VAL A 125 -11.28 -4.18 19.63
N ALA A 126 -10.54 -4.76 18.68
CA ALA A 126 -10.26 -4.14 17.40
C ALA A 126 -10.75 -4.98 16.22
N ILE A 127 -11.35 -4.32 15.24
CA ILE A 127 -11.73 -4.91 13.95
C ILE A 127 -10.98 -4.16 12.86
N SER A 128 -10.29 -4.90 12.00
CA SER A 128 -9.61 -4.35 10.83
C SER A 128 -10.18 -4.97 9.58
N GLU A 129 -10.56 -4.12 8.64
CA GLU A 129 -11.01 -4.48 7.30
C GLU A 129 -10.13 -3.83 6.26
N GLN A 130 -9.71 -4.58 5.27
CA GLN A 130 -8.84 -4.07 4.22
C GLN A 130 -9.20 -4.65 2.87
N PHE A 131 -9.48 -3.77 1.90
CA PHE A 131 -9.47 -4.09 0.49
C PHE A 131 -8.10 -3.75 -0.09
N SER A 132 -7.32 -4.76 -0.45
CA SER A 132 -5.91 -4.59 -0.88
C SER A 132 -5.59 -5.46 -2.09
N PRO A 133 -5.91 -4.96 -3.30
CA PRO A 133 -6.71 -3.75 -3.60
C PRO A 133 -8.22 -4.02 -3.60
N LEU A 134 -9.04 -2.94 -3.51
CA LEU A 134 -10.47 -3.01 -3.85
C LEU A 134 -10.63 -3.24 -5.37
N LEU A 135 -9.80 -2.55 -6.17
CA LEU A 135 -9.64 -2.78 -7.59
C LEU A 135 -8.19 -2.51 -7.96
N GLY A 136 -7.53 -3.49 -8.56
CA GLY A 136 -6.20 -3.35 -9.13
C GLY A 136 -6.23 -3.77 -10.60
N ILE A 137 -5.66 -2.96 -11.47
CA ILE A 137 -5.50 -3.24 -12.90
C ILE A 137 -4.02 -3.02 -13.23
N ASP A 138 -3.34 -4.07 -13.65
CA ASP A 138 -1.95 -4.02 -14.10
C ASP A 138 -1.89 -4.45 -15.57
N MET A 139 -1.33 -3.60 -16.42
CA MET A 139 -1.22 -3.79 -17.86
C MET A 139 0.24 -3.74 -18.30
N SER A 140 0.65 -4.73 -19.07
CA SER A 140 1.95 -4.78 -19.77
C SER A 140 1.72 -4.75 -21.26
N PHE A 141 2.29 -3.73 -21.91
CA PHE A 141 2.17 -3.54 -23.36
C PHE A 141 3.31 -4.23 -24.09
N LYS A 142 3.07 -4.64 -25.32
CA LYS A 142 4.12 -5.19 -26.22
C LYS A 142 5.21 -4.17 -26.57
N SER A 143 4.89 -2.88 -26.49
CA SER A 143 5.84 -1.78 -26.67
C SER A 143 6.88 -1.68 -25.54
N GLY A 144 6.75 -2.45 -24.44
CA GLY A 144 7.60 -2.37 -23.26
C GLY A 144 7.12 -1.36 -22.20
N ALA A 145 5.94 -0.77 -22.40
CA ALA A 145 5.30 0.05 -21.38
C ALA A 145 4.53 -0.83 -20.38
N ASN A 146 4.49 -0.41 -19.12
CA ASN A 146 3.68 -0.98 -18.07
C ASN A 146 2.83 0.12 -17.46
N PHE A 147 1.58 -0.18 -17.16
CA PHE A 147 0.66 0.73 -16.51
C PHE A 147 -0.10 -0.02 -15.43
N GLY A 148 -0.20 0.56 -14.25
CA GLY A 148 -0.90 -0.01 -13.13
C GLY A 148 -1.76 1.05 -12.43
N VAL A 149 -2.98 0.69 -12.06
CA VAL A 149 -3.85 1.49 -11.20
C VAL A 149 -4.34 0.59 -10.09
N GLN A 150 -4.23 1.05 -8.84
CA GLN A 150 -4.72 0.34 -7.67
C GLN A 150 -5.52 1.29 -6.79
N TYR A 151 -6.73 0.88 -6.44
CA TYR A 151 -7.53 1.52 -5.42
C TYR A 151 -7.59 0.62 -4.19
N ARG A 152 -7.14 1.14 -3.07
CA ARG A 152 -7.13 0.46 -1.77
C ARG A 152 -8.05 1.18 -0.81
N LYS A 153 -8.69 0.43 0.05
CA LYS A 153 -9.53 0.97 1.12
C LYS A 153 -9.34 0.14 2.37
N SER A 154 -9.19 0.79 3.50
CA SER A 154 -9.17 0.11 4.80
C SER A 154 -10.01 0.87 5.82
N ARG A 155 -10.49 0.12 6.81
CA ARG A 155 -11.23 0.61 7.96
C ARG A 155 -10.76 -0.13 9.19
N ASN A 156 -10.35 0.60 10.21
CA ASN A 156 -9.99 0.04 11.49
C ASN A 156 -10.90 0.63 12.56
N LEU A 157 -11.54 -0.24 13.30
CA LEU A 157 -12.38 0.08 14.44
C LEU A 157 -11.70 -0.42 15.70
N ALA A 158 -11.47 0.43 16.69
CA ALA A 158 -10.89 0.06 17.97
C ALA A 158 -11.81 0.56 19.09
N LEU A 159 -12.51 -0.38 19.70
CA LEU A 159 -13.34 -0.13 20.88
C LEU A 159 -12.45 -0.19 22.12
N SER A 160 -12.19 0.94 22.75
CA SER A 160 -11.53 1.05 24.05
C SER A 160 -12.59 1.04 25.15
N LEU A 161 -12.49 0.08 26.05
CA LEU A 161 -13.41 -0.06 27.18
C LEU A 161 -12.95 0.74 28.42
N SER A 162 -11.66 1.07 28.48
CA SER A 162 -11.12 1.85 29.60
C SER A 162 -11.53 3.33 29.56
N ASP A 163 -11.71 3.90 28.38
CA ASP A 163 -12.11 5.28 28.17
C ASP A 163 -13.43 5.41 27.36
N THR A 164 -14.19 4.31 27.26
CA THR A 164 -15.52 4.24 26.64
C THR A 164 -15.60 4.93 25.28
N ARG A 165 -14.59 4.66 24.45
CA ARG A 165 -14.40 5.32 23.16
C ARG A 165 -14.30 4.29 22.02
N LEU A 166 -15.00 4.56 20.93
CA LEU A 166 -14.77 3.88 19.65
C LEU A 166 -13.94 4.80 18.76
N GLN A 167 -12.74 4.36 18.40
CA GLN A 167 -11.92 5.02 17.39
C GLN A 167 -12.12 4.35 16.03
N GLU A 168 -12.47 5.13 15.04
CA GLU A 168 -12.59 4.68 13.65
C GLU A 168 -11.52 5.35 12.80
N THR A 169 -10.69 4.57 12.11
CA THR A 169 -9.72 5.06 11.14
C THR A 169 -10.10 4.53 9.75
N LYS A 170 -10.34 5.44 8.82
CA LYS A 170 -10.64 5.16 7.42
C LYS A 170 -9.47 5.61 6.56
N THR A 171 -9.05 4.77 5.63
CA THR A 171 -8.03 5.09 4.64
C THR A 171 -8.55 4.74 3.26
N ALA A 172 -8.38 5.66 2.32
CA ALA A 172 -8.59 5.43 0.89
C ALA A 172 -7.34 5.87 0.12
N GLU A 173 -6.84 5.03 -0.78
CA GLU A 173 -5.64 5.31 -1.55
C GLU A 173 -5.81 4.91 -3.02
N ILE A 174 -5.54 5.84 -3.93
CA ILE A 174 -5.40 5.58 -5.36
C ILE A 174 -3.92 5.68 -5.70
N GLN A 175 -3.38 4.63 -6.31
CA GLN A 175 -2.01 4.60 -6.81
C GLN A 175 -2.02 4.34 -8.31
N VAL A 176 -1.31 5.19 -9.07
CA VAL A 176 -1.09 5.04 -10.51
C VAL A 176 0.40 4.87 -10.73
N LYS A 177 0.78 3.83 -11.46
CA LYS A 177 2.16 3.53 -11.85
C LYS A 177 2.26 3.49 -13.36
N PHE A 178 3.26 4.13 -13.89
CA PHE A 178 3.62 4.03 -15.28
C PHE A 178 5.11 3.73 -15.39
N GLY A 179 5.47 2.76 -16.21
CA GLY A 179 6.84 2.39 -16.52
C GLY A 179 7.02 2.22 -18.01
N HIS A 180 8.11 2.71 -18.56
CA HIS A 180 8.44 2.48 -19.96
C HIS A 180 9.93 2.24 -20.14
N ARG A 181 10.26 1.13 -20.80
CA ARG A 181 11.64 0.79 -21.15
C ARG A 181 11.88 1.07 -22.61
N ILE A 182 12.71 2.07 -22.90
CA ILE A 182 13.13 2.46 -24.23
C ILE A 182 14.49 1.80 -24.49
N LYS A 183 14.56 0.94 -25.48
CA LYS A 183 15.79 0.24 -25.86
C LYS A 183 16.58 1.06 -26.86
N ASN A 184 17.90 0.88 -26.88
CA ASN A 184 18.82 1.49 -27.84
C ASN A 184 18.82 3.03 -27.81
N VAL A 185 18.67 3.65 -26.64
CA VAL A 185 18.81 5.08 -26.44
C VAL A 185 20.29 5.43 -26.41
N TYR A 186 20.71 6.40 -27.23
CA TYR A 186 22.07 6.91 -27.26
C TYR A 186 22.11 8.35 -26.73
N ILE A 187 22.70 8.53 -25.56
CA ILE A 187 22.90 9.85 -24.95
C ILE A 187 24.38 10.23 -25.10
N LYS A 188 24.68 11.12 -26.04
CA LYS A 188 26.05 11.51 -26.40
C LYS A 188 26.89 12.04 -25.23
N ILE A 189 26.26 12.71 -24.27
CA ILE A 189 26.92 13.28 -23.08
C ILE A 189 27.37 12.18 -22.10
N LEU A 190 26.70 11.03 -22.10
CA LEU A 190 26.99 9.92 -21.19
C LEU A 190 27.81 8.80 -21.83
N ASP A 191 28.35 9.01 -23.04
CA ASP A 191 29.27 8.08 -23.74
C ASP A 191 30.69 8.18 -23.12
N ILE A 192 30.79 7.86 -21.83
CA ILE A 192 32.05 7.77 -21.12
C ILE A 192 32.63 6.38 -21.40
N ASN A 193 33.60 6.29 -22.33
CA ASN A 193 34.33 5.04 -22.59
C ASN A 193 35.25 4.74 -21.39
N PHE A 194 34.73 3.92 -20.45
CA PHE A 194 35.54 3.35 -19.35
C PHE A 194 36.41 2.15 -19.80
N ASP A 195 36.26 1.67 -21.02
CA ASP A 195 37.18 0.70 -21.57
C ASP A 195 38.49 1.43 -21.90
N GLY A 196 39.54 1.17 -21.11
CA GLY A 196 40.86 1.78 -21.19
C GLY A 196 41.63 1.54 -22.51
N ASN A 197 40.97 1.27 -23.62
CA ASN A 197 41.48 1.31 -24.95
C ASN A 197 41.29 2.70 -25.55
N ALA A 198 42.19 3.60 -25.17
CA ALA A 198 42.39 4.85 -25.90
C ALA A 198 42.61 4.48 -27.40
N LYS A 199 41.61 4.74 -28.25
CA LYS A 199 41.79 4.64 -29.69
C LYS A 199 42.95 5.54 -30.06
N LYS A 200 44.12 4.96 -30.40
CA LYS A 200 45.24 5.66 -31.02
C LYS A 200 44.67 6.46 -32.20
N LYS A 201 44.72 7.77 -32.11
CA LYS A 201 44.44 8.66 -33.24
C LYS A 201 45.28 8.20 -34.41
N PRO A 202 44.72 8.06 -35.63
CA PRO A 202 45.56 7.73 -36.80
C PRO A 202 46.57 8.89 -36.99
N VAL A 203 47.83 8.57 -36.86
CA VAL A 203 48.91 9.45 -37.21
C VAL A 203 48.81 9.72 -38.71
N LYS A 204 48.55 10.95 -39.11
CA LYS A 204 48.68 11.40 -40.48
C LYS A 204 50.16 11.30 -40.85
N LYS A 205 50.54 10.27 -41.60
CA LYS A 205 51.82 10.23 -42.31
C LYS A 205 51.78 11.30 -43.40
N LYS A 206 52.68 12.25 -43.29
CA LYS A 206 52.99 13.20 -44.34
C LYS A 206 53.44 12.41 -45.58
N ALA A 207 52.93 12.80 -46.72
CA ALA A 207 53.43 12.39 -48.03
C ALA A 207 54.81 13.01 -48.24
N ASP A 208 55.79 12.19 -48.45
CA ASP A 208 56.94 12.47 -49.30
C ASP A 208 57.64 11.11 -49.53
N ASP A 209 57.53 10.66 -50.69
CA ASP A 209 58.55 10.21 -51.65
C ASP A 209 57.96 9.42 -52.81
N LEU A 210 58.12 10.02 -53.94
CA LEU A 210 58.00 9.47 -55.27
C LEU A 210 58.98 8.31 -55.46
N ILE A 211 58.53 7.16 -55.96
CA ILE A 211 59.19 6.36 -57.03
C ILE A 211 58.23 5.25 -57.43
N ALA A 212 57.73 5.23 -58.66
CA ALA A 212 57.21 4.08 -59.38
C ALA A 212 58.39 3.49 -60.21
N PRO A 213 58.23 2.28 -60.82
CA PRO A 213 57.18 1.37 -61.05
C PRO A 213 57.56 -0.13 -60.91
N SER A 214 56.62 -1.05 -60.85
CA SER A 214 56.63 -2.25 -61.68
C SER A 214 55.26 -2.96 -61.60
N VAL A 215 54.70 -3.17 -62.72
CA VAL A 215 53.46 -3.87 -63.03
C VAL A 215 53.69 -5.37 -62.96
N ASP A 216 52.94 -6.10 -62.13
CA ASP A 216 52.78 -7.53 -62.21
C ASP A 216 51.27 -7.85 -62.36
N PRO A 217 50.82 -8.48 -63.48
CA PRO A 217 49.41 -8.60 -63.80
C PRO A 217 48.86 -9.99 -63.46
N THR A 218 48.97 -10.40 -62.20
CA THR A 218 48.28 -11.61 -61.74
C THR A 218 47.96 -11.50 -60.20
N ALA A 219 47.03 -10.68 -59.85
CA ALA A 219 46.46 -10.74 -58.50
C ALA A 219 44.94 -10.52 -58.58
N ASP A 220 44.19 -11.58 -58.24
CA ASP A 220 42.75 -11.63 -58.03
C ASP A 220 42.21 -10.41 -57.27
N PRO A 221 41.10 -9.80 -57.71
CA PRO A 221 40.46 -8.72 -56.95
C PRO A 221 39.62 -9.34 -55.81
N LYS A 222 40.29 -9.74 -54.73
CA LYS A 222 39.54 -9.95 -53.45
C LYS A 222 39.05 -8.61 -52.99
N ALA A 223 37.80 -8.32 -53.32
CA ALA A 223 37.05 -7.20 -52.79
C ALA A 223 37.21 -7.12 -51.27
N LYS A 224 37.96 -6.16 -50.80
CA LYS A 224 37.95 -5.74 -49.38
C LYS A 224 36.53 -5.27 -49.06
N LYS A 225 35.67 -6.17 -48.53
CA LYS A 225 34.41 -5.78 -47.91
C LYS A 225 34.76 -4.72 -46.86
N LYS A 226 34.41 -3.45 -47.14
CA LYS A 226 34.35 -2.39 -46.14
C LYS A 226 33.49 -2.97 -45.00
N LYS A 227 34.09 -3.23 -43.83
CA LYS A 227 33.35 -3.54 -42.63
C LYS A 227 32.49 -2.32 -42.36
N GLU A 228 31.19 -2.43 -42.63
CA GLU A 228 30.23 -1.44 -42.19
C GLU A 228 30.41 -1.24 -40.72
N PRO A 229 30.43 0.04 -40.22
CA PRO A 229 30.56 0.32 -38.80
C PRO A 229 29.39 -0.39 -38.11
N LYS A 230 29.69 -1.37 -37.23
CA LYS A 230 28.69 -2.03 -36.42
C LYS A 230 27.84 -0.96 -35.74
N PRO A 231 26.50 -1.02 -35.86
CA PRO A 231 25.64 -0.04 -35.24
C PRO A 231 26.00 0.01 -33.74
N LYS A 232 26.28 1.21 -33.23
CA LYS A 232 26.53 1.42 -31.81
C LYS A 232 25.28 0.94 -31.07
N ARG A 233 25.40 -0.14 -30.30
CA ARG A 233 24.31 -0.61 -29.45
C ARG A 233 23.99 0.50 -28.46
N GLY A 234 22.83 1.09 -28.57
CA GLY A 234 22.30 2.00 -27.55
C GLY A 234 22.02 1.24 -26.27
N ASN A 235 21.96 1.98 -25.20
CA ASN A 235 21.69 1.48 -23.86
C ASN A 235 20.20 1.61 -23.55
N ASP A 236 19.75 0.98 -22.47
CA ASP A 236 18.34 1.02 -22.08
C ASP A 236 18.08 2.24 -21.17
N LEU A 237 17.00 2.94 -21.46
CA LEU A 237 16.45 4.00 -20.61
C LEU A 237 15.12 3.50 -20.03
N VAL A 238 15.04 3.43 -18.71
CA VAL A 238 13.83 3.06 -18.00
C VAL A 238 13.23 4.30 -17.34
N LEU A 239 12.04 4.66 -17.75
CA LEU A 239 11.25 5.75 -17.17
C LEU A 239 10.22 5.14 -16.23
N ASN A 240 10.13 5.63 -15.00
CA ASN A 240 9.08 5.28 -14.06
C ASN A 240 8.41 6.56 -13.54
N PHE A 241 7.12 6.45 -13.34
CA PHE A 241 6.27 7.51 -12.83
C PHE A 241 5.29 6.91 -11.85
N ASP A 242 5.42 7.25 -10.58
CA ASP A 242 4.54 6.81 -9.51
C ASP A 242 3.77 8.01 -8.98
N LEU A 243 2.44 7.89 -8.97
CA LEU A 243 1.51 8.88 -8.43
C LEU A 243 0.66 8.19 -7.37
N SER A 244 0.52 8.77 -6.19
CA SER A 244 -0.44 8.33 -5.21
C SER A 244 -1.19 9.49 -4.56
N PHE A 245 -2.47 9.26 -4.35
CA PHE A 245 -3.32 10.11 -3.53
C PHE A 245 -3.91 9.24 -2.42
N ARG A 246 -3.66 9.64 -1.18
CA ARG A 246 -4.12 8.95 0.02
C ARG A 246 -4.89 9.89 0.91
N ASP A 247 -6.03 9.42 1.38
CA ASP A 247 -6.92 10.09 2.29
C ASP A 247 -7.04 9.25 3.56
N ASP A 248 -6.62 9.80 4.69
CA ASP A 248 -6.69 9.18 6.01
C ASP A 248 -7.50 10.06 6.94
N ILE A 249 -8.51 9.49 7.60
CA ILE A 249 -9.27 10.17 8.64
C ILE A 249 -9.43 9.26 9.85
N THR A 250 -9.26 9.80 11.05
CA THR A 250 -9.52 9.13 12.30
C THR A 250 -10.54 9.94 13.10
N GLU A 251 -11.65 9.30 13.42
CA GLU A 251 -12.76 9.84 14.19
C GLU A 251 -12.83 9.14 15.55
N ASN A 252 -13.15 9.88 16.58
CA ASN A 252 -13.42 9.35 17.90
C ASN A 252 -14.91 9.52 18.22
N HIS A 253 -15.58 8.41 18.49
CA HIS A 253 -16.96 8.34 18.90
C HIS A 253 -17.02 8.05 20.40
N LEU A 254 -17.42 9.03 21.19
CA LEU A 254 -17.61 8.86 22.62
C LEU A 254 -18.93 8.15 22.87
N LEU A 255 -18.88 6.97 23.49
CA LEU A 255 -20.08 6.19 23.78
C LEU A 255 -21.00 6.98 24.74
N GLY A 256 -22.25 7.19 24.33
CA GLY A 256 -23.24 7.92 25.09
C GLY A 256 -23.33 9.42 24.86
N GLN A 257 -22.42 10.04 24.10
CA GLN A 257 -22.42 11.49 23.86
C GLN A 257 -22.81 11.92 22.45
N GLY A 258 -22.87 11.01 21.48
CA GLY A 258 -23.38 11.26 20.12
C GLY A 258 -22.61 12.30 19.30
N THR A 259 -21.41 12.68 19.73
CA THR A 259 -20.56 13.65 19.02
C THR A 259 -19.39 12.94 18.35
N ASP A 260 -19.36 13.00 17.02
CA ASP A 260 -18.26 12.50 16.22
C ASP A 260 -17.26 13.65 16.02
N VAL A 261 -16.07 13.50 16.53
CA VAL A 261 -15.02 14.53 16.41
C VAL A 261 -13.85 13.94 15.62
N PRO A 262 -13.53 14.52 14.45
CA PRO A 262 -12.28 14.17 13.77
C PRO A 262 -11.11 14.47 14.71
N SER A 263 -10.34 13.44 15.07
CA SER A 263 -9.21 13.59 15.97
C SER A 263 -7.91 13.85 15.22
N ARG A 264 -7.78 13.29 14.04
CA ARG A 264 -6.65 13.46 13.14
C ARG A 264 -7.00 12.98 11.76
N GLY A 265 -6.21 13.38 10.79
CA GLY A 265 -6.34 12.92 9.41
C GLY A 265 -5.61 13.85 8.47
N SER A 266 -5.36 13.35 7.27
CA SER A 266 -4.70 14.14 6.24
C SER A 266 -4.95 13.59 4.85
N GLN A 267 -4.90 14.47 3.87
CA GLN A 267 -4.74 14.12 2.48
C GLN A 267 -3.26 14.17 2.12
N THR A 268 -2.76 13.11 1.50
CA THR A 268 -1.37 13.01 1.06
C THR A 268 -1.34 12.82 -0.45
N PHE A 269 -0.67 13.73 -1.14
CA PHE A 269 -0.37 13.63 -2.55
C PHE A 269 1.12 13.34 -2.72
N ARG A 270 1.47 12.30 -3.45
CA ARG A 270 2.85 11.91 -3.73
C ARG A 270 3.06 11.69 -5.22
N LEU A 271 4.16 12.25 -5.73
CA LEU A 271 4.59 12.12 -7.11
C LEU A 271 6.08 11.78 -7.14
N SER A 272 6.46 10.69 -7.79
CA SER A 272 7.84 10.18 -7.81
C SER A 272 8.26 9.74 -9.22
N PRO A 273 8.55 10.68 -10.13
CA PRO A 273 9.14 10.35 -11.42
C PRO A 273 10.60 9.94 -11.27
N SER A 274 11.05 8.96 -12.05
CA SER A 274 12.45 8.59 -12.15
C SER A 274 12.85 8.11 -13.54
N ALA A 275 14.11 8.34 -13.91
CA ALA A 275 14.69 7.90 -15.15
C ALA A 275 16.00 7.17 -14.83
N THR A 276 16.11 5.91 -15.24
CA THR A 276 17.32 5.10 -15.06
C THR A 276 17.94 4.80 -16.42
N TYR A 277 19.17 5.23 -16.63
CA TYR A 277 19.93 4.97 -17.84
C TYR A 277 21.06 4.00 -17.54
N THR A 278 21.07 2.85 -18.23
CA THR A 278 22.13 1.86 -18.12
C THR A 278 23.28 2.24 -19.06
N ILE A 279 24.35 2.80 -18.52
CA ILE A 279 25.51 3.25 -19.30
C ILE A 279 26.27 2.03 -19.87
N ASN A 280 26.46 1.01 -19.03
CA ASN A 280 27.06 -0.27 -19.41
C ASN A 280 26.63 -1.39 -18.46
N LYS A 281 27.16 -2.62 -18.62
CA LYS A 281 26.80 -3.76 -17.77
C LYS A 281 27.08 -3.55 -16.29
N ARG A 282 27.95 -2.60 -15.92
CA ARG A 282 28.42 -2.35 -14.55
C ARG A 282 27.95 -1.02 -13.99
N LEU A 283 27.40 -0.11 -14.83
CA LEU A 283 27.11 1.25 -14.41
C LEU A 283 25.71 1.67 -14.82
N ASP A 284 24.88 1.96 -13.84
CA ASP A 284 23.54 2.54 -13.99
C ASP A 284 23.51 3.94 -13.39
N LEU A 285 22.88 4.89 -14.09
CA LEU A 285 22.63 6.24 -13.63
C LEU A 285 21.13 6.44 -13.49
N ARG A 286 20.66 6.78 -12.28
CA ARG A 286 19.26 7.06 -11.99
C ARG A 286 19.09 8.50 -11.55
N PHE A 287 18.20 9.22 -12.23
CA PHE A 287 17.66 10.50 -11.80
C PHE A 287 16.30 10.27 -11.15
N TYR A 288 15.98 11.02 -10.10
CA TYR A 288 14.68 10.93 -9.44
C TYR A 288 14.28 12.28 -8.88
N VAL A 289 12.98 12.46 -8.77
CA VAL A 289 12.33 13.56 -8.04
C VAL A 289 11.24 12.94 -7.19
N ASP A 290 11.20 13.26 -5.92
CA ASP A 290 10.13 12.90 -5.01
C ASP A 290 9.45 14.18 -4.53
N TYR A 291 8.17 14.32 -4.84
CA TYR A 291 7.31 15.39 -4.36
C TYR A 291 6.25 14.80 -3.45
N ASN A 292 6.13 15.33 -2.25
CA ASN A 292 5.14 14.93 -1.26
C ASN A 292 4.47 16.15 -0.66
N ARG A 293 3.13 16.18 -0.68
CA ARG A 293 2.31 17.22 -0.08
C ARG A 293 1.30 16.58 0.87
N ILE A 294 1.27 17.07 2.11
CA ILE A 294 0.37 16.62 3.16
C ILE A 294 -0.49 17.80 3.59
N ILE A 295 -1.81 17.62 3.57
CA ILE A 295 -2.80 18.60 4.01
C ILE A 295 -3.59 17.96 5.15
N PRO A 296 -3.37 18.37 6.41
CA PRO A 296 -4.12 17.84 7.55
C PRO A 296 -5.56 18.35 7.56
N TYR A 297 -6.47 17.54 8.12
CA TYR A 297 -7.87 17.91 8.33
C TYR A 297 -8.09 18.74 9.59
N THR A 298 -7.16 18.67 10.55
CA THR A 298 -7.28 19.37 11.81
C THR A 298 -6.35 20.56 11.86
N THR A 299 -6.75 21.62 12.57
CA THR A 299 -5.94 22.83 12.77
C THR A 299 -4.75 22.62 13.70
N ALA A 300 -4.64 21.46 14.33
CA ALA A 300 -3.50 21.10 15.19
C ALA A 300 -2.20 20.82 14.39
N ALA A 301 -2.27 20.67 13.07
CA ALA A 301 -1.12 20.46 12.22
C ALA A 301 -1.16 21.39 10.99
N PHE A 302 0.01 21.74 10.47
CA PHE A 302 0.13 22.60 9.30
C PHE A 302 0.34 21.79 8.03
N PRO A 303 -0.14 22.29 6.87
CA PRO A 303 0.20 21.68 5.58
C PRO A 303 1.72 21.66 5.37
N SER A 304 2.24 20.57 4.87
CA SER A 304 3.65 20.43 4.55
C SER A 304 3.84 20.01 3.11
N THR A 305 4.91 20.52 2.50
CA THR A 305 5.32 20.15 1.16
C THR A 305 6.82 19.86 1.17
N THR A 306 7.20 18.70 0.67
CA THR A 306 8.61 18.30 0.54
C THR A 306 8.86 17.94 -0.91
N ALA A 307 9.93 18.51 -1.47
CA ALA A 307 10.43 18.16 -2.79
C ALA A 307 11.90 17.79 -2.65
N THR A 308 12.24 16.59 -3.09
CA THR A 308 13.63 16.08 -3.07
C THR A 308 13.95 15.56 -4.46
N GLY A 309 15.12 15.91 -4.99
CA GLY A 309 15.59 15.41 -6.26
C GLY A 309 17.07 15.08 -6.19
N GLY A 310 17.50 14.13 -7.00
CA GLY A 310 18.90 13.73 -7.01
C GLY A 310 19.23 12.76 -8.14
N PHE A 311 20.47 12.32 -8.11
CA PHE A 311 20.94 11.25 -8.97
C PHE A 311 21.68 10.20 -8.16
N VAL A 312 21.56 8.95 -8.58
CA VAL A 312 22.23 7.80 -7.98
C VAL A 312 23.04 7.10 -9.06
N VAL A 313 24.33 6.89 -8.78
CA VAL A 313 25.22 6.10 -9.63
C VAL A 313 25.40 4.75 -8.97
N THR A 314 25.00 3.68 -9.66
CA THR A 314 25.16 2.30 -9.17
C THR A 314 26.23 1.59 -9.96
N PHE A 315 27.28 1.18 -9.27
CA PHE A 315 28.35 0.36 -9.82
C PHE A 315 28.21 -1.09 -9.37
N LYS A 316 28.13 -2.01 -10.33
CA LYS A 316 28.03 -3.47 -10.09
C LYS A 316 29.44 -4.09 -10.17
N LEU A 317 29.93 -4.61 -9.05
CA LEU A 317 31.14 -5.43 -8.98
C LEU A 317 30.76 -6.85 -9.42
N ASN A 318 31.47 -7.39 -10.41
CA ASN A 318 31.35 -8.79 -10.85
C ASN A 318 32.36 -9.61 -10.11
#